data_326b323057e1309c3e9f2dfb0ab56b10
#
_entry.id   326b323057e1309c3e9f2dfb0ab56b10
#
_cell.length_a   1.000
_cell.length_b   1.000
_cell.length_c   1.000
_cell.angle_alpha   90.00
_cell.angle_beta   90.00
_cell.angle_gamma   90.00
#
_symmetry.space_group_name_H-M   'P 1'
#
loop_
_entity.id
_entity.type
_entity.pdbx_description
1 polymer ?
#
loop_
_entity_poly.entity_id
_entity_poly.type
_entity_poly.pdbx_seq_one_letter_code
_entity_poly.pdbx_strand_id
1 'polypeptide(L)'
;MTHQTHAYHMVNPSPWPLTGALSALLMTSGLIMWFHFNSTTLLMIGLTTNMLTMYQWWRDIIRESTFQGHHTPTVQKGLRYGMILFIISEVLFFTGFFWAFYHSSLAPTPELGGCWPPTGIHPLNPLEVPLLNTSVLLASGVSITWAHHSLMEGNRNPMLQALFITIALGVYFTLLQASEYYEAPFTISDGVYGSTFFVATGFHGLHVIIGSTFLIVCFFRQLKYHFTSNHHFGFEAAAWYWHFVDVVWLFLYVSIYWWGS
;
A
#
# COMPACT_ATOMS: atom_id res chain seq x y z
N MET A 1 11.00 8.56 38.10
CA MET A 1 10.68 7.48 37.16
C MET A 1 11.24 6.18 37.74
N THR A 2 10.42 5.17 37.94
CA THR A 2 10.89 3.83 38.35
C THR A 2 11.77 3.29 37.24
N HIS A 3 12.99 2.86 37.59
CA HIS A 3 13.97 2.35 36.64
C HIS A 3 13.42 1.04 36.03
N GLN A 4 13.16 1.05 34.70
CA GLN A 4 12.64 -0.10 33.99
C GLN A 4 13.74 -1.17 33.89
N THR A 5 13.43 -2.41 34.31
CA THR A 5 14.39 -3.53 34.39
C THR A 5 14.37 -4.43 33.14
N HIS A 6 13.50 -4.16 32.17
CA HIS A 6 13.37 -4.91 30.91
C HIS A 6 13.61 -4.03 29.70
N ALA A 7 13.92 -4.64 28.56
CA ALA A 7 14.26 -3.94 27.30
C ALA A 7 13.04 -3.63 26.41
N TYR A 8 11.81 -3.95 26.84
CA TYR A 8 10.60 -3.70 26.08
C TYR A 8 10.11 -2.26 26.21
N HIS A 9 9.44 -1.76 25.17
CA HIS A 9 8.80 -0.43 25.20
C HIS A 9 7.40 -0.53 25.80
N MET A 10 7.22 0.07 26.96
CA MET A 10 5.91 0.28 27.58
C MET A 10 5.35 1.62 27.10
N VAL A 11 4.40 1.55 26.18
CA VAL A 11 3.82 2.75 25.55
C VAL A 11 3.02 3.56 26.56
N ASN A 12 3.26 4.88 26.59
CA ASN A 12 2.51 5.80 27.45
C ASN A 12 1.03 5.87 27.01
N PRO A 13 0.07 6.07 27.92
CA PRO A 13 -1.33 6.31 27.59
C PRO A 13 -1.49 7.45 26.59
N SER A 14 -2.28 7.22 25.53
CA SER A 14 -2.53 8.20 24.49
C SER A 14 -4.00 8.17 24.05
N PRO A 15 -4.56 9.26 23.49
CA PRO A 15 -5.94 9.32 23.03
C PRO A 15 -6.14 8.66 21.66
N TRP A 16 -5.07 8.28 20.94
CA TRP A 16 -5.14 7.87 19.53
C TRP A 16 -5.94 6.59 19.27
N PRO A 17 -5.88 5.55 20.10
CA PRO A 17 -6.74 4.38 19.91
C PRO A 17 -8.23 4.71 20.00
N LEU A 18 -8.63 5.58 20.93
CA LEU A 18 -10.01 6.01 21.09
C LEU A 18 -10.48 6.86 19.90
N THR A 19 -9.71 7.87 19.51
CA THR A 19 -10.05 8.72 18.36
C THR A 19 -10.04 7.94 17.04
N GLY A 20 -9.14 6.95 16.88
CA GLY A 20 -9.12 6.03 15.76
C GLY A 20 -10.36 5.15 15.69
N ALA A 21 -10.79 4.58 16.81
CA ALA A 21 -12.02 3.77 16.88
C ALA A 21 -13.26 4.59 16.53
N LEU A 22 -13.38 5.81 17.08
CA LEU A 22 -14.49 6.72 16.79
C LEU A 22 -14.49 7.16 15.32
N SER A 23 -13.34 7.45 14.75
CA SER A 23 -13.24 7.83 13.35
C SER A 23 -13.64 6.68 12.41
N ALA A 24 -13.28 5.45 12.72
CA ALA A 24 -13.70 4.26 11.97
C ALA A 24 -15.21 4.06 12.04
N LEU A 25 -15.83 4.24 13.21
CA LEU A 25 -17.29 4.20 13.37
C LEU A 25 -17.98 5.29 12.54
N LEU A 26 -17.45 6.52 12.55
CA LEU A 26 -17.97 7.62 11.73
C LEU A 26 -17.86 7.34 10.24
N MET A 27 -16.76 6.71 9.79
CA MET A 27 -16.59 6.33 8.37
C MET A 27 -17.60 5.26 7.96
N THR A 28 -17.75 4.19 8.72
CA THR A 28 -18.66 3.08 8.38
C THR A 28 -20.13 3.51 8.43
N SER A 29 -20.55 4.22 9.46
CA SER A 29 -21.90 4.80 9.54
C SER A 29 -22.10 5.90 8.49
N GLY A 30 -21.06 6.65 8.17
CA GLY A 30 -21.06 7.66 7.11
C GLY A 30 -21.28 7.07 5.71
N LEU A 31 -20.72 5.89 5.43
CA LEU A 31 -20.99 5.15 4.18
C LEU A 31 -22.45 4.75 4.08
N ILE A 32 -23.06 4.29 5.17
CA ILE A 32 -24.50 3.96 5.22
C ILE A 32 -25.35 5.22 4.92
N MET A 33 -25.02 6.35 5.56
CA MET A 33 -25.70 7.61 5.32
C MET A 33 -25.55 8.09 3.87
N TRP A 34 -24.42 7.86 3.26
CA TRP A 34 -24.21 8.18 1.85
C TRP A 34 -25.05 7.29 0.93
N PHE A 35 -25.03 5.97 1.13
CA PHE A 35 -25.74 5.03 0.26
C PHE A 35 -27.26 5.14 0.35
N HIS A 36 -27.80 5.38 1.55
CA HIS A 36 -29.26 5.39 1.77
C HIS A 36 -29.89 6.79 1.83
N PHE A 37 -29.13 7.82 2.19
CA PHE A 37 -29.64 9.17 2.40
C PHE A 37 -28.94 10.24 1.57
N ASN A 38 -28.01 9.86 0.67
CA ASN A 38 -27.21 10.77 -0.16
C ASN A 38 -26.46 11.86 0.64
N SER A 39 -26.14 11.61 1.91
CA SER A 39 -25.43 12.52 2.79
C SER A 39 -24.00 12.06 3.03
N THR A 40 -23.02 12.83 2.59
CA THR A 40 -21.58 12.53 2.75
C THR A 40 -20.96 13.19 3.99
N THR A 41 -21.70 14.03 4.72
CA THR A 41 -21.18 14.84 5.83
C THR A 41 -20.49 14.00 6.90
N LEU A 42 -21.15 12.93 7.36
CA LEU A 42 -20.62 12.06 8.39
C LEU A 42 -19.38 11.29 7.93
N LEU A 43 -19.37 10.85 6.68
CA LEU A 43 -18.21 10.20 6.06
C LEU A 43 -17.00 11.15 6.01
N MET A 44 -17.21 12.39 5.58
CA MET A 44 -16.12 13.39 5.51
C MET A 44 -15.55 13.75 6.88
N ILE A 45 -16.39 13.85 7.91
CA ILE A 45 -15.95 14.04 9.30
C ILE A 45 -15.13 12.82 9.76
N GLY A 46 -15.60 11.59 9.48
CA GLY A 46 -14.89 10.35 9.79
C GLY A 46 -13.51 10.28 9.11
N LEU A 47 -13.45 10.55 7.81
CA LEU A 47 -12.19 10.58 7.04
C LEU A 47 -11.21 11.62 7.59
N THR A 48 -11.68 12.84 7.85
CA THR A 48 -10.83 13.92 8.37
C THR A 48 -10.27 13.58 9.75
N THR A 49 -11.12 13.11 10.66
CA THR A 49 -10.67 12.70 12.02
C THR A 49 -9.74 11.51 11.99
N ASN A 50 -9.94 10.54 11.06
CA ASN A 50 -9.04 9.41 10.87
C ASN A 50 -7.66 9.87 10.38
N MET A 51 -7.59 10.71 9.36
CA MET A 51 -6.33 11.26 8.85
C MET A 51 -5.56 12.03 9.92
N LEU A 52 -6.24 12.87 10.71
CA LEU A 52 -5.62 13.59 11.82
C LEU A 52 -5.11 12.63 12.90
N THR A 53 -5.88 11.61 13.25
CA THR A 53 -5.47 10.60 14.22
C THR A 53 -4.23 9.83 13.75
N MET A 54 -4.20 9.37 12.49
CA MET A 54 -3.03 8.68 11.92
C MET A 54 -1.79 9.57 11.94
N TYR A 55 -1.92 10.83 11.53
CA TYR A 55 -0.81 11.79 11.54
C TYR A 55 -0.24 11.98 12.95
N GLN A 56 -1.10 12.19 13.95
CA GLN A 56 -0.70 12.42 15.34
C GLN A 56 -0.08 11.15 15.96
N TRP A 57 -0.67 9.98 15.71
CA TRP A 57 -0.17 8.70 16.22
C TRP A 57 1.20 8.36 15.66
N TRP A 58 1.36 8.44 14.35
CA TRP A 58 2.65 8.15 13.72
C TRP A 58 3.71 9.20 14.05
N ARG A 59 3.33 10.45 14.23
CA ARG A 59 4.26 11.47 14.75
C ARG A 59 4.81 11.06 16.12
N ASP A 60 3.95 10.59 17.03
CA ASP A 60 4.37 10.18 18.36
C ASP A 60 5.27 8.93 18.31
N ILE A 61 4.96 7.95 17.45
CA ILE A 61 5.85 6.80 17.19
C ILE A 61 7.24 7.24 16.69
N ILE A 62 7.30 8.21 15.79
CA ILE A 62 8.58 8.77 15.31
C ILE A 62 9.35 9.44 16.46
N ARG A 63 8.67 10.16 17.33
CA ARG A 63 9.30 10.79 18.52
C ARG A 63 9.85 9.78 19.49
N GLU A 64 9.09 8.75 19.78
CA GLU A 64 9.50 7.65 20.67
C GLU A 64 10.73 6.90 20.12
N SER A 65 10.75 6.64 18.81
CA SER A 65 11.86 5.93 18.17
C SER A 65 13.13 6.77 18.01
N THR A 66 12.97 8.02 17.57
CA THR A 66 14.11 8.86 17.12
C THR A 66 14.70 9.68 18.27
N PHE A 67 13.84 10.25 19.16
CA PHE A 67 14.28 11.20 20.18
C PHE A 67 14.27 10.64 21.60
N GLN A 68 13.42 9.65 21.90
CA GLN A 68 13.29 9.08 23.23
C GLN A 68 14.07 7.77 23.43
N GLY A 69 14.60 7.18 22.36
CA GLY A 69 15.46 6.01 22.44
C GLY A 69 14.77 4.71 22.86
N HIS A 70 13.45 4.60 22.67
CA HIS A 70 12.68 3.41 23.04
C HIS A 70 12.85 2.22 22.08
N HIS A 71 13.51 2.39 20.93
CA HIS A 71 13.80 1.33 19.99
C HIS A 71 15.06 0.54 20.37
N THR A 72 14.98 -0.22 21.46
CA THR A 72 16.00 -1.19 21.85
C THR A 72 16.14 -2.30 20.79
N PRO A 73 17.24 -3.06 20.74
CA PRO A 73 17.38 -4.19 19.80
C PRO A 73 16.26 -5.23 19.90
N THR A 74 15.74 -5.47 21.11
CA THR A 74 14.61 -6.38 21.35
C THR A 74 13.32 -5.82 20.74
N VAL A 75 13.04 -4.53 20.91
CA VAL A 75 11.88 -3.85 20.31
C VAL A 75 11.98 -3.87 18.79
N GLN A 76 13.15 -3.59 18.21
CA GLN A 76 13.34 -3.63 16.77
C GLN A 76 13.09 -5.03 16.18
N LYS A 77 13.49 -6.10 16.85
CA LYS A 77 13.17 -7.48 16.43
C LYS A 77 11.65 -7.70 16.43
N GLY A 78 10.96 -7.28 17.48
CA GLY A 78 9.50 -7.35 17.55
C GLY A 78 8.80 -6.58 16.42
N LEU A 79 9.28 -5.38 16.10
CA LEU A 79 8.75 -4.57 15.00
C LEU A 79 8.97 -5.22 13.62
N ARG A 80 10.13 -5.85 13.39
CA ARG A 80 10.40 -6.60 12.15
C ARG A 80 9.45 -7.79 12.01
N TYR A 81 9.26 -8.58 13.06
CA TYR A 81 8.26 -9.66 13.02
C TYR A 81 6.85 -9.16 12.78
N GLY A 82 6.48 -8.04 13.40
CA GLY A 82 5.18 -7.40 13.17
C GLY A 82 4.99 -6.99 11.71
N MET A 83 6.01 -6.41 11.07
CA MET A 83 5.94 -6.03 9.66
C MET A 83 5.85 -7.24 8.73
N ILE A 84 6.60 -8.31 9.00
CA ILE A 84 6.52 -9.57 8.23
C ILE A 84 5.11 -10.17 8.33
N LEU A 85 4.54 -10.26 9.53
CA LEU A 85 3.20 -10.80 9.73
C LEU A 85 2.13 -9.92 9.06
N PHE A 86 2.31 -8.61 9.08
CA PHE A 86 1.44 -7.68 8.36
C PHE A 86 1.49 -7.95 6.85
N ILE A 87 2.68 -8.05 6.25
CA ILE A 87 2.82 -8.36 4.82
C ILE A 87 2.18 -9.71 4.48
N ILE A 88 2.34 -10.73 5.33
CA ILE A 88 1.70 -12.03 5.13
C ILE A 88 0.16 -11.88 5.13
N SER A 89 -0.40 -11.09 6.03
CA SER A 89 -1.85 -10.83 6.05
C SER A 89 -2.35 -10.15 4.77
N GLU A 90 -1.57 -9.22 4.22
CA GLU A 90 -1.88 -8.56 2.95
C GLU A 90 -1.76 -9.51 1.73
N VAL A 91 -0.79 -10.42 1.75
CA VAL A 91 -0.70 -11.50 0.74
C VAL A 91 -1.95 -12.37 0.77
N LEU A 92 -2.44 -12.76 1.96
CA LEU A 92 -3.66 -13.53 2.09
C LEU A 92 -4.91 -12.74 1.62
N PHE A 93 -4.94 -11.45 1.87
CA PHE A 93 -5.98 -10.56 1.37
C PHE A 93 -6.03 -10.57 -0.17
N PHE A 94 -4.90 -10.40 -0.85
CA PHE A 94 -4.83 -10.49 -2.31
C PHE A 94 -5.13 -11.90 -2.85
N THR A 95 -4.76 -12.95 -2.13
CA THR A 95 -5.10 -14.33 -2.50
C THR A 95 -6.60 -14.52 -2.67
N GLY A 96 -7.43 -13.88 -1.86
CA GLY A 96 -8.89 -13.90 -2.00
C GLY A 96 -9.36 -13.31 -3.34
N PHE A 97 -8.76 -12.20 -3.81
CA PHE A 97 -9.11 -11.59 -5.11
C PHE A 97 -8.62 -12.45 -6.29
N PHE A 98 -7.43 -13.01 -6.21
CA PHE A 98 -6.95 -13.96 -7.22
C PHE A 98 -7.85 -15.21 -7.27
N TRP A 99 -8.27 -15.71 -6.13
CA TRP A 99 -9.22 -16.83 -6.08
C TRP A 99 -10.54 -16.47 -6.77
N ALA A 100 -11.12 -15.32 -6.47
CA ALA A 100 -12.35 -14.88 -7.13
C ALA A 100 -12.18 -14.78 -8.65
N PHE A 101 -11.07 -14.23 -9.12
CA PHE A 101 -10.75 -14.14 -10.53
C PHE A 101 -10.60 -15.52 -11.17
N TYR A 102 -9.79 -16.42 -10.63
CA TYR A 102 -9.58 -17.76 -11.19
C TYR A 102 -10.84 -18.63 -11.08
N HIS A 103 -11.61 -18.50 -10.01
CA HIS A 103 -12.89 -19.21 -9.89
C HIS A 103 -13.85 -18.86 -11.03
N SER A 104 -13.91 -17.60 -11.41
CA SER A 104 -14.79 -17.11 -12.47
C SER A 104 -14.26 -17.41 -13.88
N SER A 105 -12.94 -17.32 -14.06
CA SER A 105 -12.31 -17.43 -15.38
C SER A 105 -12.04 -18.86 -15.84
N LEU A 106 -11.76 -19.79 -14.92
CA LEU A 106 -11.47 -21.19 -15.25
C LEU A 106 -12.72 -22.00 -15.60
N ALA A 107 -13.90 -21.60 -15.14
CA ALA A 107 -15.17 -22.25 -15.44
C ALA A 107 -16.24 -21.17 -15.72
N PRO A 108 -16.19 -20.48 -16.87
CA PRO A 108 -17.16 -19.43 -17.20
C PRO A 108 -18.56 -20.00 -17.31
N THR A 109 -19.56 -19.35 -16.72
CA THR A 109 -20.95 -19.77 -16.77
C THR A 109 -21.56 -19.54 -18.15
N PRO A 110 -22.63 -20.25 -18.52
CA PRO A 110 -23.32 -20.05 -19.80
C PRO A 110 -23.81 -18.63 -20.02
N GLU A 111 -24.18 -17.91 -18.94
CA GLU A 111 -24.61 -16.51 -18.96
C GLU A 111 -23.49 -15.55 -19.43
N LEU A 112 -22.24 -15.95 -19.26
CA LEU A 112 -21.07 -15.22 -19.74
C LEU A 112 -20.66 -15.59 -21.17
N GLY A 113 -21.41 -16.51 -21.82
CA GLY A 113 -21.08 -17.07 -23.13
C GLY A 113 -20.23 -18.32 -23.07
N GLY A 114 -19.95 -18.90 -21.89
CA GLY A 114 -19.14 -20.11 -21.71
C GLY A 114 -17.65 -19.90 -22.08
N CYS A 115 -17.19 -18.67 -22.22
CA CYS A 115 -15.82 -18.33 -22.59
C CYS A 115 -15.27 -17.21 -21.67
N TRP A 116 -13.95 -17.10 -21.65
CA TRP A 116 -13.24 -16.01 -20.97
C TRP A 116 -12.24 -15.36 -21.92
N PRO A 117 -12.20 -14.03 -22.08
CA PRO A 117 -13.10 -13.04 -21.49
C PRO A 117 -14.58 -13.23 -21.90
N PRO A 118 -15.56 -12.74 -21.09
CA PRO A 118 -16.99 -12.85 -21.44
C PRO A 118 -17.32 -12.19 -22.77
N THR A 119 -18.35 -12.71 -23.45
CA THR A 119 -18.81 -12.15 -24.73
C THR A 119 -19.21 -10.69 -24.60
N GLY A 120 -18.62 -9.82 -25.44
CA GLY A 120 -18.86 -8.36 -25.42
C GLY A 120 -17.86 -7.56 -24.57
N ILE A 121 -16.98 -8.20 -23.81
CA ILE A 121 -15.86 -7.53 -23.15
C ILE A 121 -14.66 -7.45 -24.10
N HIS A 122 -14.11 -6.27 -24.25
CA HIS A 122 -12.86 -6.02 -24.95
C HIS A 122 -11.76 -5.76 -23.92
N PRO A 123 -10.90 -6.77 -23.62
CA PRO A 123 -9.84 -6.61 -22.64
C PRO A 123 -8.79 -5.60 -23.09
N LEU A 124 -8.05 -5.05 -22.13
CA LEU A 124 -6.93 -4.15 -22.40
C LEU A 124 -5.74 -4.93 -22.98
N ASN A 125 -5.02 -4.31 -23.93
CA ASN A 125 -3.81 -4.91 -24.48
C ASN A 125 -2.68 -4.96 -23.42
N PRO A 126 -2.24 -6.16 -22.99
CA PRO A 126 -1.22 -6.29 -21.96
C PRO A 126 0.15 -5.72 -22.36
N LEU A 127 0.45 -5.63 -23.67
CA LEU A 127 1.74 -5.16 -24.17
C LEU A 127 1.87 -3.62 -24.27
N GLU A 128 0.84 -2.89 -23.95
CA GLU A 128 0.83 -1.42 -23.96
C GLU A 128 1.09 -0.85 -22.55
N VAL A 129 0.14 -0.08 -22.01
CA VAL A 129 0.28 0.56 -20.69
C VAL A 129 0.57 -0.42 -19.55
N PRO A 130 -0.03 -1.62 -19.48
CA PRO A 130 0.27 -2.56 -18.41
C PRO A 130 1.73 -3.04 -18.40
N LEU A 131 2.35 -3.24 -19.58
CA LEU A 131 3.76 -3.58 -19.66
C LEU A 131 4.66 -2.41 -19.22
N LEU A 132 4.30 -1.17 -19.62
CA LEU A 132 5.01 0.02 -19.16
C LEU A 132 4.92 0.13 -17.62
N ASN A 133 3.75 -0.05 -17.04
CA ASN A 133 3.52 -0.06 -15.61
C ASN A 133 4.39 -1.11 -14.89
N THR A 134 4.52 -2.29 -15.47
CA THR A 134 5.40 -3.35 -14.97
C THR A 134 6.87 -2.91 -14.97
N SER A 135 7.34 -2.32 -16.07
CA SER A 135 8.73 -1.83 -16.16
C SER A 135 9.03 -0.71 -15.18
N VAL A 136 8.08 0.19 -14.96
CA VAL A 136 8.18 1.32 -14.00
C VAL A 136 8.30 0.80 -12.56
N LEU A 137 7.46 -0.15 -12.15
CA LEU A 137 7.53 -0.71 -10.80
C LEU A 137 8.83 -1.51 -10.61
N LEU A 138 9.23 -2.37 -11.54
CA LEU A 138 10.50 -3.10 -11.45
C LEU A 138 11.69 -2.15 -11.33
N ALA A 139 11.72 -1.07 -12.12
CA ALA A 139 12.76 -0.04 -11.99
C ALA A 139 12.74 0.64 -10.61
N SER A 140 11.56 0.85 -10.04
CA SER A 140 11.41 1.40 -8.69
C SER A 140 11.91 0.44 -7.61
N GLY A 141 11.75 -0.89 -7.81
CA GLY A 141 12.32 -1.93 -6.96
C GLY A 141 13.85 -1.91 -6.94
N VAL A 142 14.47 -1.67 -8.09
CA VAL A 142 15.94 -1.49 -8.19
C VAL A 142 16.38 -0.22 -7.46
N SER A 143 15.69 0.90 -7.68
CA SER A 143 16.08 2.18 -7.08
C SER A 143 15.91 2.20 -5.55
N ILE A 144 14.88 1.54 -4.98
CA ILE A 144 14.75 1.45 -3.51
C ILE A 144 15.83 0.55 -2.90
N THR A 145 16.26 -0.49 -3.61
CA THR A 145 17.38 -1.34 -3.18
C THR A 145 18.69 -0.53 -3.16
N TRP A 146 18.93 0.28 -4.18
CA TRP A 146 20.05 1.23 -4.19
C TRP A 146 19.98 2.20 -3.01
N ALA A 147 18.80 2.77 -2.72
CA ALA A 147 18.60 3.65 -1.56
C ALA A 147 18.97 2.95 -0.24
N HIS A 148 18.57 1.68 -0.08
CA HIS A 148 18.84 0.90 1.13
C HIS A 148 20.33 0.63 1.33
N HIS A 149 21.03 0.17 0.28
CA HIS A 149 22.48 -0.05 0.36
C HIS A 149 23.24 1.24 0.64
N SER A 150 22.88 2.35 -0.01
CA SER A 150 23.48 3.66 0.27
C SER A 150 23.27 4.12 1.72
N LEU A 151 22.12 3.80 2.32
CA LEU A 151 21.84 4.11 3.72
C LEU A 151 22.70 3.28 4.66
N MET A 152 22.87 1.98 4.41
CA MET A 152 23.74 1.09 5.21
C MET A 152 25.21 1.51 5.15
N GLU A 153 25.68 2.01 3.99
CA GLU A 153 27.02 2.56 3.80
C GLU A 153 27.20 3.96 4.40
N GLY A 154 26.13 4.61 4.85
CA GLY A 154 26.17 5.98 5.37
C GLY A 154 26.20 7.06 4.30
N ASN A 155 26.02 6.72 3.03
CA ASN A 155 26.07 7.63 1.88
C ASN A 155 24.71 8.33 1.68
N ARG A 156 24.55 9.51 2.29
CA ARG A 156 23.28 10.24 2.34
C ARG A 156 22.79 10.73 0.97
N ASN A 157 23.65 11.30 0.13
CA ASN A 157 23.23 11.90 -1.13
C ASN A 157 22.73 10.85 -2.15
N PRO A 158 23.43 9.74 -2.41
CA PRO A 158 22.90 8.67 -3.25
C PRO A 158 21.58 8.07 -2.70
N MET A 159 21.48 7.93 -1.38
CA MET A 159 20.24 7.45 -0.74
C MET A 159 19.05 8.35 -1.04
N LEU A 160 19.19 9.68 -0.89
CA LEU A 160 18.12 10.64 -1.18
C LEU A 160 17.77 10.66 -2.67
N GLN A 161 18.75 10.60 -3.56
CA GLN A 161 18.51 10.55 -5.01
C GLN A 161 17.74 9.29 -5.40
N ALA A 162 18.17 8.12 -4.94
CA ALA A 162 17.53 6.85 -5.23
C ALA A 162 16.10 6.78 -4.67
N LEU A 163 15.89 7.27 -3.45
CA LEU A 163 14.56 7.32 -2.83
C LEU A 163 13.62 8.29 -3.57
N PHE A 164 14.13 9.44 -4.02
CA PHE A 164 13.34 10.37 -4.84
C PHE A 164 12.91 9.74 -6.17
N ILE A 165 13.83 9.02 -6.84
CA ILE A 165 13.53 8.29 -8.08
C ILE A 165 12.44 7.25 -7.83
N THR A 166 12.53 6.48 -6.75
CA THR A 166 11.51 5.48 -6.37
C THR A 166 10.13 6.12 -6.20
N ILE A 167 10.06 7.24 -5.48
CA ILE A 167 8.81 7.99 -5.28
C ILE A 167 8.25 8.51 -6.61
N ALA A 168 9.10 9.09 -7.46
CA ALA A 168 8.67 9.60 -8.76
C ALA A 168 8.11 8.49 -9.66
N LEU A 169 8.74 7.31 -9.69
CA LEU A 169 8.25 6.14 -10.42
C LEU A 169 6.92 5.62 -9.85
N GLY A 170 6.75 5.59 -8.52
CA GLY A 170 5.49 5.22 -7.88
C GLY A 170 4.34 6.17 -8.21
N VAL A 171 4.59 7.48 -8.22
CA VAL A 171 3.61 8.48 -8.66
C VAL A 171 3.29 8.31 -10.15
N TYR A 172 4.30 8.10 -10.98
CA TYR A 172 4.13 7.88 -12.42
C TYR A 172 3.28 6.66 -12.71
N PHE A 173 3.53 5.52 -12.03
CA PHE A 173 2.67 4.34 -12.09
C PHE A 173 1.21 4.68 -11.76
N THR A 174 0.98 5.42 -10.68
CA THR A 174 -0.39 5.79 -10.25
C THR A 174 -1.11 6.62 -11.30
N LEU A 175 -0.41 7.55 -11.97
CA LEU A 175 -0.97 8.35 -13.04
C LEU A 175 -1.30 7.52 -14.28
N LEU A 176 -0.42 6.59 -14.68
CA LEU A 176 -0.65 5.68 -15.80
C LEU A 176 -1.86 4.77 -15.52
N GLN A 177 -1.97 4.23 -14.29
CA GLN A 177 -3.10 3.39 -13.91
C GLN A 177 -4.43 4.17 -13.90
N ALA A 178 -4.39 5.44 -13.51
CA ALA A 178 -5.57 6.31 -13.57
C ALA A 178 -6.00 6.60 -15.01
N SER A 179 -5.06 6.84 -15.94
CA SER A 179 -5.38 7.01 -17.36
C SER A 179 -5.94 5.74 -17.98
N GLU A 180 -5.37 4.57 -17.64
CA GLU A 180 -5.86 3.27 -18.07
C GLU A 180 -7.31 3.03 -17.63
N TYR A 181 -7.67 3.38 -16.40
CA TYR A 181 -9.05 3.26 -15.90
C TYR A 181 -10.03 4.20 -16.60
N TYR A 182 -9.57 5.38 -16.99
CA TYR A 182 -10.40 6.34 -17.74
C TYR A 182 -10.66 5.89 -19.19
N GLU A 183 -9.66 5.26 -19.82
CA GLU A 183 -9.72 4.80 -21.21
C GLU A 183 -10.27 3.38 -21.37
N ALA A 184 -10.45 2.64 -20.28
CA ALA A 184 -10.91 1.26 -20.31
C ALA A 184 -12.28 1.14 -21.00
N PRO A 185 -12.46 0.20 -21.98
CA PRO A 185 -13.70 0.03 -22.71
C PRO A 185 -14.78 -0.74 -21.94
N PHE A 186 -14.55 -1.03 -20.67
CA PHE A 186 -15.47 -1.71 -19.76
C PHE A 186 -15.44 -1.06 -18.36
N THR A 187 -16.46 -1.32 -17.57
CA THR A 187 -16.64 -0.74 -16.23
C THR A 187 -16.73 -1.83 -15.17
N ILE A 188 -16.68 -1.42 -13.89
CA ILE A 188 -16.83 -2.35 -12.75
C ILE A 188 -18.19 -3.06 -12.74
N SER A 189 -19.21 -2.48 -13.36
CA SER A 189 -20.56 -3.03 -13.47
C SER A 189 -20.76 -3.99 -14.66
N ASP A 190 -19.75 -4.14 -15.53
CA ASP A 190 -19.81 -5.02 -16.70
C ASP A 190 -19.50 -6.48 -16.30
N GLY A 191 -20.34 -7.03 -15.43
CA GLY A 191 -20.27 -8.42 -14.99
C GLY A 191 -19.08 -8.74 -14.07
N VAL A 192 -18.79 -10.03 -13.98
CA VAL A 192 -17.75 -10.54 -13.08
C VAL A 192 -16.34 -10.17 -13.55
N TYR A 193 -16.13 -9.99 -14.87
CA TYR A 193 -14.84 -9.56 -15.42
C TYR A 193 -14.49 -8.17 -14.91
N GLY A 194 -15.37 -7.19 -15.11
CA GLY A 194 -15.16 -5.82 -14.65
C GLY A 194 -15.01 -5.76 -13.14
N SER A 195 -15.84 -6.46 -12.38
CA SER A 195 -15.79 -6.49 -10.92
C SER A 195 -14.46 -7.05 -10.40
N THR A 196 -14.01 -8.20 -10.88
CA THR A 196 -12.74 -8.80 -10.42
C THR A 196 -11.52 -8.00 -10.88
N PHE A 197 -11.55 -7.45 -12.10
CA PHE A 197 -10.50 -6.60 -12.63
C PHE A 197 -10.32 -5.34 -11.77
N PHE A 198 -11.37 -4.50 -11.66
CA PHE A 198 -11.28 -3.21 -10.97
C PHE A 198 -11.10 -3.34 -9.46
N VAL A 199 -11.64 -4.39 -8.82
CA VAL A 199 -11.44 -4.60 -7.39
C VAL A 199 -10.00 -5.02 -7.10
N ALA A 200 -9.45 -6.00 -7.82
CA ALA A 200 -8.09 -6.47 -7.59
C ALA A 200 -7.03 -5.40 -7.92
N THR A 201 -7.13 -4.77 -9.10
CA THR A 201 -6.21 -3.71 -9.52
C THR A 201 -6.40 -2.42 -8.73
N GLY A 202 -7.63 -2.10 -8.29
CA GLY A 202 -7.94 -0.93 -7.48
C GLY A 202 -7.38 -1.03 -6.07
N PHE A 203 -7.50 -2.18 -5.41
CA PHE A 203 -6.83 -2.40 -4.12
C PHE A 203 -5.31 -2.37 -4.25
N HIS A 204 -4.76 -2.90 -5.35
CA HIS A 204 -3.33 -2.76 -5.62
C HIS A 204 -2.93 -1.29 -5.78
N GLY A 205 -3.67 -0.50 -6.57
CA GLY A 205 -3.43 0.93 -6.72
C GLY A 205 -3.50 1.70 -5.40
N LEU A 206 -4.43 1.35 -4.51
CA LEU A 206 -4.48 1.89 -3.16
C LEU A 206 -3.21 1.58 -2.36
N HIS A 207 -2.70 0.34 -2.44
CA HIS A 207 -1.43 -0.06 -1.79
C HIS A 207 -0.22 0.69 -2.38
N VAL A 208 -0.20 0.97 -3.69
CA VAL A 208 0.84 1.82 -4.31
C VAL A 208 0.80 3.25 -3.75
N ILE A 209 -0.38 3.83 -3.58
CA ILE A 209 -0.54 5.19 -2.99
C ILE A 209 -0.07 5.20 -1.53
N ILE A 210 -0.45 4.20 -0.73
CA ILE A 210 -0.02 4.05 0.66
C ILE A 210 1.50 3.88 0.72
N GLY A 211 2.06 2.99 -0.09
CA GLY A 211 3.51 2.75 -0.17
C GLY A 211 4.29 4.00 -0.59
N SER A 212 3.83 4.71 -1.62
CA SER A 212 4.43 5.98 -2.05
C SER A 212 4.39 7.03 -0.93
N THR A 213 3.29 7.14 -0.21
CA THR A 213 3.16 8.04 0.95
C THR A 213 4.14 7.66 2.06
N PHE A 214 4.29 6.36 2.34
CA PHE A 214 5.25 5.86 3.31
C PHE A 214 6.69 6.23 2.92
N LEU A 215 7.06 6.05 1.65
CA LEU A 215 8.37 6.45 1.12
C LEU A 215 8.60 7.95 1.18
N ILE A 216 7.59 8.77 0.89
CA ILE A 216 7.64 10.23 1.04
C ILE A 216 7.93 10.63 2.49
N VAL A 217 7.26 10.01 3.46
CA VAL A 217 7.54 10.25 4.89
C VAL A 217 8.98 9.86 5.24
N CYS A 218 9.47 8.72 4.74
CA CYS A 218 10.85 8.29 4.93
C CYS A 218 11.85 9.28 4.29
N PHE A 219 11.52 9.84 3.13
CA PHE A 219 12.34 10.86 2.47
C PHE A 219 12.48 12.12 3.36
N PHE A 220 11.39 12.65 3.89
CA PHE A 220 11.44 13.79 4.81
C PHE A 220 12.17 13.45 6.12
N ARG A 221 12.03 12.23 6.63
CA ARG A 221 12.79 11.78 7.82
C ARG A 221 14.28 11.72 7.53
N GLN A 222 14.69 11.26 6.36
CA GLN A 222 16.10 11.24 5.95
C GLN A 222 16.66 12.66 5.77
N LEU A 223 15.87 13.59 5.23
CA LEU A 223 16.26 15.01 5.17
C LEU A 223 16.52 15.59 6.56
N LYS A 224 15.79 15.14 7.58
CA LYS A 224 15.93 15.57 8.99
C LYS A 224 16.95 14.73 9.78
N TYR A 225 17.75 13.87 9.14
CA TYR A 225 18.74 13.00 9.78
C TYR A 225 18.17 12.05 10.84
N HIS A 226 16.93 11.55 10.66
CA HIS A 226 16.32 10.62 11.59
C HIS A 226 16.82 9.18 11.45
N PHE A 227 17.46 8.83 10.34
CA PHE A 227 17.99 7.50 10.08
C PHE A 227 19.50 7.48 10.18
N THR A 228 20.02 6.39 10.74
CA THR A 228 21.45 6.06 10.78
C THR A 228 21.70 4.73 10.06
N SER A 229 22.96 4.42 9.76
CA SER A 229 23.34 3.14 9.13
C SER A 229 22.89 1.90 9.94
N ASN A 230 22.79 2.02 11.27
CA ASN A 230 22.45 0.92 12.17
C ASN A 230 20.99 0.97 12.69
N HIS A 231 20.31 2.10 12.58
CA HIS A 231 18.95 2.28 13.08
C HIS A 231 18.08 3.01 12.05
N HIS A 232 17.42 2.26 11.20
CA HIS A 232 16.56 2.75 10.11
C HIS A 232 15.36 1.84 9.84
N PHE A 233 14.81 1.20 10.89
CA PHE A 233 13.70 0.25 10.75
C PHE A 233 12.51 0.83 9.97
N GLY A 234 12.16 2.10 10.17
CA GLY A 234 11.04 2.71 9.43
C GLY A 234 11.24 2.71 7.92
N PHE A 235 12.47 2.92 7.45
CA PHE A 235 12.81 2.80 6.02
C PHE A 235 12.81 1.33 5.56
N GLU A 236 13.36 0.43 6.36
CA GLU A 236 13.38 -1.01 6.11
C GLU A 236 11.96 -1.58 5.90
N ALA A 237 11.02 -1.19 6.79
CA ALA A 237 9.61 -1.55 6.68
C ALA A 237 8.96 -0.98 5.41
N ALA A 238 9.26 0.27 5.04
CA ALA A 238 8.77 0.88 3.81
C ALA A 238 9.29 0.17 2.56
N ALA A 239 10.57 -0.23 2.55
CA ALA A 239 11.17 -0.97 1.45
C ALA A 239 10.54 -2.37 1.29
N TRP A 240 10.32 -3.11 2.38
CA TRP A 240 9.64 -4.40 2.34
C TRP A 240 8.19 -4.28 1.82
N TYR A 241 7.47 -3.26 2.28
CA TYR A 241 6.12 -3.00 1.80
C TYR A 241 6.11 -2.67 0.30
N TRP A 242 7.06 -1.87 -0.18
CA TRP A 242 7.18 -1.53 -1.59
C TRP A 242 7.47 -2.75 -2.46
N HIS A 243 8.40 -3.61 -2.05
CA HIS A 243 8.67 -4.87 -2.76
C HIS A 243 7.47 -5.82 -2.74
N PHE A 244 6.70 -5.86 -1.65
CA PHE A 244 5.43 -6.61 -1.63
C PHE A 244 4.46 -6.09 -2.69
N VAL A 245 4.26 -4.79 -2.79
CA VAL A 245 3.40 -4.15 -3.80
C VAL A 245 3.86 -4.49 -5.21
N ASP A 246 5.16 -4.43 -5.47
CA ASP A 246 5.80 -4.81 -6.74
C ASP A 246 5.49 -6.27 -7.13
N VAL A 247 5.66 -7.20 -6.20
CA VAL A 247 5.40 -8.63 -6.42
C VAL A 247 3.92 -8.87 -6.70
N VAL A 248 3.01 -8.25 -5.97
CA VAL A 248 1.56 -8.37 -6.22
C VAL A 248 1.21 -7.88 -7.62
N TRP A 249 1.83 -6.76 -8.09
CA TRP A 249 1.63 -6.29 -9.46
C TRP A 249 2.03 -7.32 -10.51
N LEU A 250 3.17 -7.99 -10.35
CA LEU A 250 3.60 -9.04 -11.28
C LEU A 250 2.56 -10.17 -11.39
N PHE A 251 1.97 -10.59 -10.27
CA PHE A 251 0.89 -11.58 -10.27
C PHE A 251 -0.37 -11.04 -10.96
N LEU A 252 -0.75 -9.79 -10.73
CA LEU A 252 -1.88 -9.15 -11.41
C LEU A 252 -1.65 -9.06 -12.93
N TYR A 253 -0.46 -8.62 -13.32
CA TYR A 253 -0.10 -8.53 -14.73
C TYR A 253 -0.20 -9.88 -15.45
N VAL A 254 0.41 -10.92 -14.91
CA VAL A 254 0.40 -12.26 -15.52
C VAL A 254 -1.01 -12.88 -15.50
N SER A 255 -1.74 -12.74 -14.39
CA SER A 255 -3.03 -13.42 -14.21
C SER A 255 -4.18 -12.69 -14.89
N ILE A 256 -4.31 -11.39 -14.68
CA ILE A 256 -5.49 -10.63 -15.09
C ILE A 256 -5.27 -10.00 -16.47
N TYR A 257 -4.11 -9.39 -16.72
CA TYR A 257 -3.86 -8.71 -17.97
C TYR A 257 -3.40 -9.65 -19.09
N TRP A 258 -2.48 -10.55 -18.80
CA TRP A 258 -1.92 -11.42 -19.86
C TRP A 258 -2.76 -12.69 -20.06
N TRP A 259 -2.96 -13.47 -19.00
CA TRP A 259 -3.71 -14.72 -19.12
C TRP A 259 -5.21 -14.48 -19.20
N GLY A 260 -5.73 -13.43 -18.60
CA GLY A 260 -7.16 -13.08 -18.55
C GLY A 260 -7.67 -12.25 -19.73
N SER A 261 -6.81 -11.93 -20.71
CA SER A 261 -7.17 -11.18 -21.92
C SER A 261 -7.54 -12.06 -23.11
#